data_be74e9c99b8566215a39618fa1fbf076
#
_entry.id   be74e9c99b8566215a39618fa1fbf076
#
_cell.length_a   1.000
_cell.length_b   1.000
_cell.length_c   1.000
_cell.angle_alpha   90.00
_cell.angle_beta   90.00
_cell.angle_gamma   90.00
#
_symmetry.space_group_name_H-M   'P 1'
#
loop_
_entity.id
_entity.type
_entity.pdbx_description
1 polymer ?
#
loop_
_entity_poly.entity_id
_entity_poly.type
_entity_poly.pdbx_seq_one_letter_code
_entity_poly.pdbx_strand_id
1 'polypeptide(L)'
;MKAMKQQLGAGLVELMVAMAIGTVIALGAGQLFLSTFSTFSAVDELSRKQEVAVFLTQILAEELRKEGDVERYELSCLIENTKCRCTIRDTKNNDGELLEKKQPIIDFYKDFEEGHVISNAECSEDQELLAIPEEGQDHHYKVKVPMMQGGESLIFHVTKRDIVTTTNPE
;
A
#
# COMPACT_ATOMS: atom_id res chain seq x y z
N MET A 1 47.57 -7.29 55.39
CA MET A 1 46.39 -8.11 55.67
C MET A 1 45.17 -7.46 55.02
N LYS A 2 44.66 -8.03 53.92
CA LYS A 2 43.45 -7.52 53.30
C LYS A 2 42.24 -8.15 54.01
N ALA A 3 41.45 -7.35 54.64
CA ALA A 3 40.18 -7.78 55.22
C ALA A 3 39.26 -8.28 54.09
N MET A 4 38.96 -9.59 54.07
CA MET A 4 37.93 -10.17 53.26
C MET A 4 36.58 -9.63 53.82
N LYS A 5 35.90 -8.75 53.03
CA LYS A 5 34.51 -8.39 53.29
C LYS A 5 33.68 -9.68 53.18
N GLN A 6 33.11 -10.12 54.26
CA GLN A 6 32.08 -11.16 54.28
C GLN A 6 30.94 -10.69 53.38
N GLN A 7 30.70 -11.39 52.26
CA GLN A 7 29.45 -11.27 51.54
C GLN A 7 28.34 -11.87 52.40
N LEU A 8 27.51 -11.02 52.98
CA LEU A 8 26.27 -11.47 53.57
C LEU A 8 25.45 -12.08 52.46
N GLY A 9 25.14 -13.37 52.57
CA GLY A 9 24.33 -14.08 51.59
C GLY A 9 22.97 -13.39 51.44
N ALA A 10 22.61 -13.05 50.24
CA ALA A 10 21.28 -12.56 49.92
C ALA A 10 20.27 -13.53 50.48
N GLY A 11 19.38 -13.02 51.38
CA GLY A 11 18.36 -13.84 52.01
C GLY A 11 17.38 -14.39 50.98
N LEU A 12 16.83 -15.59 51.23
CA LEU A 12 15.85 -16.24 50.35
C LEU A 12 14.69 -15.30 49.98
N VAL A 13 14.28 -14.46 50.92
CA VAL A 13 13.23 -13.44 50.70
C VAL A 13 13.66 -12.36 49.71
N GLU A 14 14.90 -11.91 49.75
CA GLU A 14 15.44 -10.93 48.80
C GLU A 14 15.45 -11.43 47.36
N LEU A 15 15.80 -12.73 47.19
CA LEU A 15 15.74 -13.36 45.87
C LEU A 15 14.29 -13.53 45.39
N MET A 16 13.34 -13.86 46.24
CA MET A 16 11.93 -13.94 45.88
C MET A 16 11.36 -12.58 45.46
N VAL A 17 11.70 -11.50 46.20
CA VAL A 17 11.29 -10.15 45.83
C VAL A 17 11.91 -9.68 44.53
N ALA A 18 13.20 -9.98 44.34
CA ALA A 18 13.88 -9.64 43.07
C ALA A 18 13.23 -10.35 41.87
N MET A 19 12.90 -11.65 42.00
CA MET A 19 12.17 -12.38 40.94
C MET A 19 10.76 -11.79 40.71
N ALA A 20 10.02 -11.46 41.72
CA ALA A 20 8.68 -10.86 41.57
C ALA A 20 8.74 -9.51 40.82
N ILE A 21 9.66 -8.64 41.20
CA ILE A 21 9.86 -7.35 40.50
C ILE A 21 10.35 -7.58 39.07
N GLY A 22 11.29 -8.48 38.88
CA GLY A 22 11.82 -8.85 37.55
C GLY A 22 10.75 -9.33 36.59
N THR A 23 9.82 -10.19 37.06
CA THR A 23 8.72 -10.68 36.22
C THR A 23 7.73 -9.57 35.84
N VAL A 24 7.40 -8.65 36.72
CA VAL A 24 6.52 -7.51 36.43
C VAL A 24 7.15 -6.58 35.39
N ILE A 25 8.45 -6.30 35.51
CA ILE A 25 9.18 -5.50 34.52
C ILE A 25 9.23 -6.20 33.17
N ALA A 26 9.51 -7.50 33.14
CA ALA A 26 9.58 -8.28 31.91
C ALA A 26 8.24 -8.32 31.18
N LEU A 27 7.13 -8.50 31.91
CA LEU A 27 5.77 -8.47 31.34
C LEU A 27 5.42 -7.08 30.79
N GLY A 28 5.73 -6.02 31.53
CA GLY A 28 5.48 -4.63 31.06
C GLY A 28 6.30 -4.29 29.83
N ALA A 29 7.58 -4.65 29.78
CA ALA A 29 8.45 -4.46 28.63
C ALA A 29 7.95 -5.27 27.42
N GLY A 30 7.49 -6.51 27.63
CA GLY A 30 6.92 -7.36 26.58
C GLY A 30 5.67 -6.74 25.96
N GLN A 31 4.77 -6.18 26.74
CA GLN A 31 3.57 -5.50 26.24
C GLN A 31 3.91 -4.26 25.40
N LEU A 32 4.85 -3.45 25.85
CA LEU A 32 5.33 -2.29 25.09
C LEU A 32 5.96 -2.70 23.77
N PHE A 33 6.76 -3.77 23.78
CA PHE A 33 7.37 -4.29 22.57
C PHE A 33 6.31 -4.75 21.54
N LEU A 34 5.32 -5.53 21.96
CA LEU A 34 4.24 -5.99 21.09
C LEU A 34 3.42 -4.83 20.51
N SER A 35 3.08 -3.83 21.36
CA SER A 35 2.37 -2.63 20.91
C SER A 35 3.19 -1.83 19.89
N THR A 36 4.49 -1.65 20.12
CA THR A 36 5.37 -0.96 19.19
C THR A 36 5.50 -1.69 17.86
N PHE A 37 5.63 -3.01 17.91
CA PHE A 37 5.71 -3.84 16.70
C PHE A 37 4.43 -3.78 15.87
N SER A 38 3.26 -3.85 16.50
CA SER A 38 1.97 -3.70 15.83
C SER A 38 1.83 -2.32 15.16
N THR A 39 2.23 -1.24 15.85
CA THR A 39 2.22 0.11 15.29
C THR A 39 3.18 0.23 14.10
N PHE A 40 4.37 -0.36 14.21
CA PHE A 40 5.35 -0.34 13.12
C PHE A 40 4.82 -1.03 11.87
N SER A 41 4.18 -2.20 12.01
CA SER A 41 3.56 -2.91 10.88
C SER A 41 2.47 -2.09 10.21
N ALA A 42 1.62 -1.41 10.99
CA ALA A 42 0.56 -0.56 10.45
C ALA A 42 1.12 0.66 9.70
N VAL A 43 2.18 1.28 10.22
CA VAL A 43 2.85 2.41 9.56
C VAL A 43 3.54 1.99 8.26
N ASP A 44 4.21 0.82 8.23
CA ASP A 44 4.84 0.29 7.02
C ASP A 44 3.81 0.02 5.92
N GLU A 45 2.68 -0.56 6.26
CA GLU A 45 1.58 -0.81 5.33
C GLU A 45 1.00 0.50 4.76
N LEU A 46 0.75 1.49 5.62
CA LEU A 46 0.27 2.80 5.20
C LEU A 46 1.29 3.52 4.30
N SER A 47 2.57 3.45 4.64
CA SER A 47 3.65 4.04 3.85
C SER A 47 3.70 3.45 2.45
N ARG A 48 3.58 2.14 2.31
CA ARG A 48 3.53 1.46 1.00
C ARG A 48 2.33 1.91 0.16
N LYS A 49 1.16 2.06 0.77
CA LYS A 49 -0.03 2.56 0.05
C LYS A 49 0.16 4.00 -0.43
N GLN A 50 0.76 4.85 0.38
CA GLN A 50 1.07 6.23 -0.02
C GLN A 50 2.09 6.27 -1.16
N GLU A 51 3.13 5.44 -1.10
CA GLU A 51 4.13 5.33 -2.17
C GLU A 51 3.47 4.93 -3.49
N VAL A 52 2.63 3.88 -3.47
CA VAL A 52 1.86 3.43 -4.64
C VAL A 52 0.97 4.55 -5.17
N ALA A 53 0.23 5.23 -4.31
CA ALA A 53 -0.68 6.30 -4.70
C ALA A 53 0.05 7.46 -5.37
N VAL A 54 1.17 7.92 -4.81
CA VAL A 54 1.98 9.00 -5.37
C VAL A 54 2.59 8.59 -6.71
N PHE A 55 3.17 7.40 -6.77
CA PHE A 55 3.80 6.87 -7.98
C PHE A 55 2.79 6.73 -9.13
N LEU A 56 1.62 6.12 -8.86
CA LEU A 56 0.57 5.95 -9.86
C LEU A 56 0.01 7.28 -10.34
N THR A 57 -0.25 8.20 -9.41
CA THR A 57 -0.75 9.53 -9.77
C THR A 57 0.23 10.24 -10.70
N GLN A 58 1.52 10.14 -10.42
CA GLN A 58 2.54 10.79 -11.24
C GLN A 58 2.65 10.16 -12.63
N ILE A 59 2.78 8.83 -12.72
CA ILE A 59 2.94 8.11 -13.99
C ILE A 59 1.69 8.24 -14.86
N LEU A 60 0.52 7.90 -14.30
CA LEU A 60 -0.72 7.94 -15.06
C LEU A 60 -1.11 9.36 -15.47
N ALA A 61 -0.88 10.35 -14.60
CA ALA A 61 -1.15 11.74 -14.97
C ALA A 61 -0.21 12.24 -16.07
N GLU A 62 1.07 11.85 -16.06
CA GLU A 62 2.02 12.23 -17.10
C GLU A 62 1.65 11.62 -18.45
N GLU A 63 1.33 10.33 -18.46
CA GLU A 63 0.94 9.60 -19.66
C GLU A 63 -0.36 10.14 -20.27
N LEU A 64 -1.40 10.24 -19.47
CA LEU A 64 -2.70 10.73 -19.92
C LEU A 64 -2.65 12.19 -20.40
N ARG A 65 -1.76 13.01 -19.82
CA ARG A 65 -1.55 14.39 -20.28
C ARG A 65 -0.84 14.48 -21.62
N LYS A 66 0.05 13.54 -21.91
CA LYS A 66 0.84 13.54 -23.16
C LYS A 66 0.08 12.85 -24.29
N GLU A 67 -0.27 11.62 -24.09
CA GLU A 67 -0.77 10.73 -25.14
C GLU A 67 -2.28 10.49 -25.03
N GLY A 68 -2.82 10.50 -23.83
CA GLY A 68 -4.23 10.20 -23.57
C GLY A 68 -4.57 8.73 -23.78
N ASP A 69 -3.58 7.85 -23.69
CA ASP A 69 -3.74 6.42 -23.93
C ASP A 69 -4.24 5.72 -22.65
N VAL A 70 -5.54 5.49 -22.59
CA VAL A 70 -6.20 4.82 -21.47
C VAL A 70 -5.95 3.33 -21.39
N GLU A 71 -5.57 2.70 -22.52
CA GLU A 71 -5.38 1.25 -22.62
C GLU A 71 -3.95 0.80 -22.31
N ARG A 72 -3.03 1.74 -22.13
CA ARG A 72 -1.62 1.43 -21.87
C ARG A 72 -1.41 0.69 -20.56
N TYR A 73 -2.20 1.00 -19.55
CA TYR A 73 -2.04 0.41 -18.22
C TYR A 73 -3.21 -0.50 -17.88
N GLU A 74 -2.90 -1.72 -17.50
CA GLU A 74 -3.87 -2.74 -17.11
C GLU A 74 -3.69 -3.11 -15.63
N LEU A 75 -4.79 -3.19 -14.91
CA LEU A 75 -4.85 -3.68 -13.54
C LEU A 75 -5.22 -5.16 -13.52
N SER A 76 -4.43 -5.97 -12.83
CA SER A 76 -4.69 -7.39 -12.62
C SER A 76 -4.56 -7.73 -11.15
N CYS A 77 -5.63 -8.26 -10.54
CA CYS A 77 -5.65 -8.65 -9.14
C CYS A 77 -5.81 -10.16 -8.99
N LEU A 78 -5.01 -10.78 -8.13
CA LEU A 78 -4.99 -12.22 -7.86
C LEU A 78 -4.84 -12.48 -6.36
N ILE A 79 -5.43 -13.58 -5.86
CA ILE A 79 -5.22 -14.01 -4.48
C ILE A 79 -3.86 -14.67 -4.36
N GLU A 80 -3.02 -14.13 -3.48
CA GLU A 80 -1.74 -14.68 -3.10
C GLU A 80 -1.65 -14.74 -1.57
N ASN A 81 -1.42 -15.93 -1.00
CA ASN A 81 -1.27 -16.14 0.44
C ASN A 81 -2.42 -15.48 1.28
N THR A 82 -3.67 -15.72 0.89
CA THR A 82 -4.88 -15.17 1.54
C THR A 82 -5.07 -13.64 1.43
N LYS A 83 -4.23 -12.95 0.67
CA LYS A 83 -4.34 -11.51 0.39
C LYS A 83 -4.61 -11.28 -1.08
N CYS A 84 -5.36 -10.23 -1.40
CA CYS A 84 -5.60 -9.83 -2.79
C CYS A 84 -4.45 -8.89 -3.24
N ARG A 85 -3.57 -9.42 -4.10
CA ARG A 85 -2.47 -8.66 -4.69
C ARG A 85 -2.89 -8.13 -6.04
N CYS A 86 -2.82 -6.84 -6.21
CA CYS A 86 -3.08 -6.13 -7.45
C CYS A 86 -1.76 -5.67 -8.08
N THR A 87 -1.60 -5.92 -9.37
CA THR A 87 -0.42 -5.55 -10.15
C THR A 87 -0.85 -4.66 -11.30
N ILE A 88 -0.25 -3.49 -11.43
CA ILE A 88 -0.40 -2.63 -12.60
C ILE A 88 0.71 -2.97 -13.59
N ARG A 89 0.34 -3.16 -14.85
CA ARG A 89 1.23 -3.57 -15.92
C ARG A 89 1.18 -2.59 -17.07
N ASP A 90 2.35 -2.31 -17.65
CA ASP A 90 2.47 -1.63 -18.93
C ASP A 90 2.25 -2.65 -20.05
N THR A 91 1.34 -2.34 -20.96
CA THR A 91 0.97 -3.20 -22.09
C THR A 91 1.66 -2.79 -23.38
N LYS A 92 2.28 -1.61 -23.44
CA LYS A 92 2.89 -1.03 -24.64
C LYS A 92 4.37 -0.70 -24.41
N ASN A 93 5.14 -0.71 -25.49
CA ASN A 93 6.51 -0.20 -25.49
C ASN A 93 6.52 1.34 -25.66
N ASN A 94 7.72 1.94 -25.66
CA ASN A 94 7.87 3.39 -25.84
C ASN A 94 7.41 3.89 -27.22
N ASP A 95 7.28 2.99 -28.19
CA ASP A 95 6.82 3.28 -29.56
C ASP A 95 5.30 3.07 -29.70
N GLY A 96 4.61 2.71 -28.61
CA GLY A 96 3.16 2.48 -28.57
C GLY A 96 2.71 1.12 -29.10
N GLU A 97 3.63 0.20 -29.39
CA GLU A 97 3.31 -1.16 -29.82
C GLU A 97 3.02 -2.06 -28.61
N LEU A 98 2.07 -2.99 -28.78
CA LEU A 98 1.72 -3.95 -27.73
C LEU A 98 2.90 -4.87 -27.40
N LEU A 99 3.21 -4.96 -26.11
CA LEU A 99 4.23 -5.88 -25.61
C LEU A 99 3.73 -7.32 -25.61
N GLU A 100 4.54 -8.27 -26.11
CA GLU A 100 4.24 -9.70 -25.96
C GLU A 100 4.14 -10.13 -24.49
N LYS A 101 4.93 -9.52 -23.61
CA LYS A 101 4.88 -9.69 -22.16
C LYS A 101 4.64 -8.35 -21.50
N LYS A 102 3.45 -8.21 -20.91
CA LYS A 102 3.08 -7.05 -20.09
C LYS A 102 4.06 -6.89 -18.93
N GLN A 103 4.69 -5.73 -18.82
CA GLN A 103 5.69 -5.47 -17.78
C GLN A 103 5.01 -5.01 -16.48
N PRO A 104 5.25 -5.68 -15.33
CA PRO A 104 4.74 -5.20 -14.05
C PRO A 104 5.47 -3.90 -13.68
N ILE A 105 4.69 -2.88 -13.29
CA ILE A 105 5.20 -1.58 -12.87
C ILE A 105 5.22 -1.52 -11.35
N ILE A 106 4.08 -1.82 -10.72
CA ILE A 106 3.91 -1.73 -9.28
C ILE A 106 2.87 -2.71 -8.77
N ASP A 107 3.10 -3.21 -7.55
CA ASP A 107 2.19 -4.08 -6.84
C ASP A 107 1.66 -3.40 -5.58
N PHE A 108 0.41 -3.67 -5.25
CA PHE A 108 -0.18 -3.29 -3.97
C PHE A 108 -1.19 -4.34 -3.51
N TYR A 109 -1.54 -4.31 -2.23
CA TYR A 109 -2.58 -5.17 -1.67
C TYR A 109 -3.87 -4.38 -1.52
N LYS A 110 -4.98 -4.98 -1.99
CA LYS A 110 -6.32 -4.47 -1.77
C LYS A 110 -6.76 -4.89 -0.36
N ASP A 111 -7.20 -3.93 0.45
CA ASP A 111 -7.65 -4.20 1.81
C ASP A 111 -9.05 -4.81 1.83
N PHE A 112 -9.24 -5.72 2.76
CA PHE A 112 -10.52 -6.32 3.10
C PHE A 112 -10.73 -6.21 4.61
N GLU A 113 -11.99 -6.32 5.04
CA GLU A 113 -12.30 -6.33 6.47
C GLU A 113 -11.58 -7.48 7.20
N GLU A 114 -11.15 -7.24 8.42
CA GLU A 114 -10.42 -8.22 9.21
C GLU A 114 -11.25 -9.48 9.44
N GLY A 115 -10.68 -10.63 9.10
CA GLY A 115 -11.36 -11.93 9.18
C GLY A 115 -12.23 -12.29 7.97
N HIS A 116 -12.32 -11.46 6.95
CA HIS A 116 -13.03 -11.77 5.71
C HIS A 116 -12.25 -12.79 4.85
N VAL A 117 -12.95 -13.82 4.38
CA VAL A 117 -12.40 -14.81 3.45
C VAL A 117 -12.57 -14.29 2.03
N ILE A 118 -11.49 -13.83 1.43
CA ILE A 118 -11.49 -13.21 0.11
C ILE A 118 -11.78 -14.27 -0.96
N SER A 119 -12.81 -14.06 -1.77
CA SER A 119 -13.07 -14.86 -2.96
C SER A 119 -12.33 -14.32 -4.19
N ASN A 120 -12.10 -15.18 -5.19
CA ASN A 120 -11.48 -14.74 -6.45
C ASN A 120 -12.33 -13.66 -7.15
N ALA A 121 -13.65 -13.73 -7.08
CA ALA A 121 -14.54 -12.75 -7.66
C ALA A 121 -14.37 -11.37 -7.01
N GLU A 122 -14.34 -11.29 -5.68
CA GLU A 122 -14.15 -10.04 -4.93
C GLU A 122 -12.76 -9.43 -5.14
N CYS A 123 -11.72 -10.29 -5.25
CA CYS A 123 -10.37 -9.81 -5.55
C CYS A 123 -10.27 -9.24 -6.96
N SER A 124 -10.91 -9.89 -7.94
CA SER A 124 -10.92 -9.45 -9.35
C SER A 124 -12.00 -8.39 -9.64
N GLU A 125 -12.88 -8.10 -8.71
CA GLU A 125 -13.82 -6.98 -8.83
C GLU A 125 -13.03 -5.67 -8.99
N ASP A 126 -13.48 -4.81 -9.88
CA ASP A 126 -12.79 -3.57 -10.28
C ASP A 126 -11.50 -3.77 -11.13
N GLN A 127 -11.29 -4.91 -11.75
CA GLN A 127 -10.27 -5.10 -12.80
C GLN A 127 -10.67 -4.39 -14.10
N GLU A 128 -11.13 -3.16 -13.99
CA GLU A 128 -11.46 -2.34 -15.15
C GLU A 128 -10.27 -1.47 -15.56
N LEU A 129 -10.41 -0.81 -16.70
CA LEU A 129 -9.45 0.17 -17.15
C LEU A 129 -9.18 1.19 -16.03
N LEU A 130 -7.91 1.37 -15.70
CA LEU A 130 -7.50 2.32 -14.66
C LEU A 130 -7.93 3.75 -14.98
N ALA A 131 -8.02 4.11 -16.28
CA ALA A 131 -8.44 5.41 -16.73
C ALA A 131 -9.66 5.26 -17.65
N ILE A 132 -10.71 6.03 -17.35
CA ILE A 132 -11.96 6.04 -18.10
C ILE A 132 -12.18 7.45 -18.61
N PRO A 133 -12.45 7.66 -19.94
CA PRO A 133 -12.87 8.95 -20.44
C PRO A 133 -14.18 9.38 -19.77
N GLU A 134 -14.29 10.63 -19.39
CA GLU A 134 -15.55 11.16 -18.84
C GLU A 134 -16.56 11.37 -19.97
N GLU A 135 -17.81 10.97 -19.74
CA GLU A 135 -18.88 11.08 -20.73
C GLU A 135 -19.06 12.54 -21.19
N GLY A 136 -18.96 12.75 -22.51
CA GLY A 136 -19.11 14.08 -23.13
C GLY A 136 -17.88 14.98 -23.05
N GLN A 137 -16.74 14.46 -22.57
CA GLN A 137 -15.50 15.22 -22.48
C GLN A 137 -14.31 14.35 -22.95
N ASP A 138 -14.04 14.33 -24.24
CA ASP A 138 -13.04 13.46 -24.89
C ASP A 138 -11.60 13.60 -24.37
N HIS A 139 -11.36 14.54 -23.46
CA HIS A 139 -10.02 14.91 -23.00
C HIS A 139 -9.89 14.96 -21.48
N HIS A 140 -10.94 14.57 -20.77
CA HIS A 140 -10.94 14.41 -19.32
C HIS A 140 -11.01 12.92 -18.97
N TYR A 141 -10.09 12.49 -18.14
CA TYR A 141 -9.97 11.11 -17.72
C TYR A 141 -10.18 10.99 -16.23
N LYS A 142 -11.04 10.08 -15.84
CA LYS A 142 -11.20 9.66 -14.45
C LYS A 142 -10.35 8.41 -14.21
N VAL A 143 -9.38 8.52 -13.32
CA VAL A 143 -8.55 7.38 -12.90
C VAL A 143 -9.07 6.84 -11.59
N LYS A 144 -9.30 5.52 -11.55
CA LYS A 144 -9.79 4.80 -10.36
C LYS A 144 -8.85 3.67 -10.01
N VAL A 145 -8.20 3.73 -8.85
CA VAL A 145 -7.33 2.67 -8.32
C VAL A 145 -8.01 2.06 -7.09
N PRO A 146 -8.44 0.79 -7.14
CA PRO A 146 -9.15 0.16 -6.03
C PRO A 146 -8.17 -0.24 -4.92
N MET A 147 -8.11 0.56 -3.85
CA MET A 147 -7.25 0.29 -2.69
C MET A 147 -7.96 -0.52 -1.60
N MET A 148 -9.30 -0.49 -1.55
CA MET A 148 -10.13 -1.16 -0.54
C MET A 148 -11.33 -1.86 -1.17
N GLN A 149 -11.82 -2.93 -0.54
CA GLN A 149 -13.05 -3.61 -0.95
C GLN A 149 -14.25 -2.68 -0.75
N GLY A 150 -15.08 -2.54 -1.79
CA GLY A 150 -16.41 -1.89 -1.72
C GLY A 150 -16.44 -0.41 -1.37
N GLY A 151 -15.28 0.25 -1.31
CA GLY A 151 -15.23 1.60 -0.78
C GLY A 151 -14.20 2.52 -1.44
N GLU A 152 -13.24 2.97 -0.67
CA GLU A 152 -12.37 4.06 -1.05
C GLU A 152 -11.36 3.65 -2.11
N SER A 153 -11.72 3.92 -3.37
CA SER A 153 -10.76 3.92 -4.47
C SER A 153 -10.04 5.26 -4.47
N LEU A 154 -8.75 5.24 -4.77
CA LEU A 154 -8.05 6.48 -5.10
C LEU A 154 -8.61 6.97 -6.44
N ILE A 155 -9.29 8.10 -6.42
CA ILE A 155 -9.89 8.71 -7.61
C ILE A 155 -9.21 10.06 -7.86
N PHE A 156 -8.74 10.26 -9.10
CA PHE A 156 -8.25 11.56 -9.53
C PHE A 156 -8.63 11.81 -11.00
N HIS A 157 -8.64 13.06 -11.41
CA HIS A 157 -9.02 13.49 -12.74
C HIS A 157 -7.80 14.07 -13.45
N VAL A 158 -7.63 13.73 -14.72
CA VAL A 158 -6.54 14.21 -15.56
C VAL A 158 -7.10 14.82 -16.83
N THR A 159 -6.60 15.99 -17.22
CA THR A 159 -6.95 16.64 -18.49
C THR A 159 -5.76 16.59 -19.45
N LYS A 160 -6.01 16.24 -20.70
CA LYS A 160 -4.99 16.20 -21.74
C LYS A 160 -4.45 17.62 -22.02
N ARG A 161 -3.13 17.74 -22.23
CA ARG A 161 -2.43 19.03 -22.24
C ARG A 161 -2.76 19.90 -23.46
N ASP A 162 -3.03 19.29 -24.61
CA ASP A 162 -3.26 19.98 -25.90
C ASP A 162 -4.45 20.94 -25.84
N ILE A 163 -5.41 20.72 -24.93
CA ILE A 163 -6.63 21.49 -24.85
C ILE A 163 -6.47 22.73 -23.98
N VAL A 164 -5.63 22.65 -22.97
CA VAL A 164 -5.34 23.80 -22.11
C VAL A 164 -4.67 24.92 -22.91
N THR A 165 -3.98 24.59 -24.02
CA THR A 165 -3.29 25.58 -24.86
C THR A 165 -4.15 26.17 -25.99
N THR A 166 -5.28 25.52 -26.34
CA THR A 166 -6.14 25.95 -27.47
C THR A 166 -7.33 26.80 -27.03
N THR A 167 -7.65 26.88 -25.74
CA THR A 167 -8.67 27.78 -25.20
C THR A 167 -8.08 29.13 -24.78
N ASN A 168 -7.33 29.79 -25.69
CA ASN A 168 -7.08 31.22 -25.54
C ASN A 168 -8.26 31.96 -26.21
N PRO A 169 -9.14 32.63 -25.51
CA PRO A 169 -10.19 33.43 -26.16
C PRO A 169 -9.52 34.66 -26.78
N GLU A 170 -9.69 34.80 -28.10
CA GLU A 170 -9.54 36.11 -28.76
C GLU A 170 -10.52 37.14 -28.22
#